data_7d4b205719139df148ce83eb71ed9afe
#
_entry.id   7d4b205719139df148ce83eb71ed9afe
#
_cell.length_a   1.000
_cell.length_b   1.000
_cell.length_c   1.000
_cell.angle_alpha   90.00
_cell.angle_beta   90.00
_cell.angle_gamma   90.00
#
_symmetry.space_group_name_H-M   'P 1'
#
loop_
_entity.id
_entity.type
_entity.pdbx_description
1 polymer ?
#
loop_
_entity_poly.entity_id
_entity_poly.type
_entity_poly.pdbx_seq_one_letter_code
_entity_poly.pdbx_strand_id
1 'polypeptide(L)'
;AWFDYIETKYAELVCDFPGLKGIILSPGSPEGRSSLSQRKCGCPTCVATDMTDWYRAIIAAVHKPLAAGGVELAVREFSYKPDHQRAIVQALENSPPDIIFCAKVTPHDFYLTFPDNDVLGQLKRQQWIEYDVNGQYFGWGIFPAFVHADLRRRLDFAMARGVSGGVFRVEWERINDLYCLDTLNRLNLMYAAAYSRDGAADSDAIMETWLAERGQVLSPKEKAFFRLFLDRSWDLIRKTIHVGDHVFHDSSMFPMSIARAWWTMEDKHSLYDWQPSRRNELDRISVAEVEAEKKDALEEIRTFKKRLSGFKTDRNGLFAELKRTLEYYELYAEGFLLVAGICFVARDIGQGAAVDEPALAKRIAELESYRLRLVNLFGGAWHPHQLQLLMNPERVAKIIGETRALLNEKRPAS
;
A
#
# COMPACT_ATOMS: atom_id res chain seq x y z
N ALA A 1 26.81 -6.87 -25.09
CA ALA A 1 25.64 -7.62 -25.62
C ALA A 1 24.32 -7.21 -24.99
N TRP A 2 24.13 -7.30 -23.63
CA TRP A 2 22.84 -6.99 -23.03
C TRP A 2 22.54 -5.48 -23.02
N PHE A 3 23.50 -4.66 -22.65
CA PHE A 3 23.36 -3.20 -22.70
C PHE A 3 23.22 -2.69 -24.15
N ASP A 4 23.90 -3.30 -25.12
CA ASP A 4 23.76 -2.96 -26.54
C ASP A 4 22.32 -3.26 -27.02
N TYR A 5 21.75 -4.38 -26.57
CA TYR A 5 20.35 -4.71 -26.82
C TYR A 5 19.39 -3.66 -26.23
N ILE A 6 19.62 -3.23 -25.00
CA ILE A 6 18.81 -2.19 -24.35
C ILE A 6 18.91 -0.87 -25.12
N GLU A 7 20.11 -0.46 -25.50
CA GLU A 7 20.34 0.75 -26.32
C GLU A 7 19.59 0.68 -27.65
N THR A 8 19.71 -0.45 -28.37
CA THR A 8 19.00 -0.67 -29.64
C THR A 8 17.49 -0.62 -29.45
N LYS A 9 16.95 -1.31 -28.44
CA LYS A 9 15.52 -1.33 -28.13
C LYS A 9 14.94 0.08 -27.91
N TYR A 10 15.65 0.93 -27.16
CA TYR A 10 15.17 2.29 -26.91
C TYR A 10 15.40 3.22 -28.12
N ALA A 11 16.40 2.96 -28.96
CA ALA A 11 16.57 3.66 -30.23
C ALA A 11 15.41 3.35 -31.20
N GLU A 12 15.01 2.07 -31.31
CA GLU A 12 13.83 1.65 -32.09
C GLU A 12 12.56 2.31 -31.53
N LEU A 13 12.36 2.32 -30.21
CA LEU A 13 11.20 2.93 -29.58
C LEU A 13 11.07 4.42 -29.93
N VAL A 14 12.17 5.17 -29.89
CA VAL A 14 12.19 6.59 -30.25
C VAL A 14 11.85 6.79 -31.74
N CYS A 15 12.36 5.91 -32.60
CA CYS A 15 12.06 5.94 -34.04
C CYS A 15 10.59 5.64 -34.31
N ASP A 16 10.03 4.62 -33.67
CA ASP A 16 8.68 4.15 -33.93
C ASP A 16 7.61 5.08 -33.33
N PHE A 17 7.97 5.83 -32.29
CA PHE A 17 7.06 6.76 -31.59
C PHE A 17 7.60 8.20 -31.55
N PRO A 18 7.63 8.93 -32.69
CA PRO A 18 8.23 10.27 -32.75
C PRO A 18 7.52 11.33 -31.91
N GLY A 19 6.31 11.03 -31.42
CA GLY A 19 5.56 11.89 -30.48
C GLY A 19 5.86 11.65 -29.01
N LEU A 20 6.71 10.67 -28.69
CA LEU A 20 7.07 10.33 -27.31
C LEU A 20 7.82 11.49 -26.64
N LYS A 21 7.35 11.93 -25.46
CA LYS A 21 7.93 13.06 -24.72
C LYS A 21 8.88 12.62 -23.62
N GLY A 22 8.60 11.47 -22.99
CA GLY A 22 9.41 10.97 -21.89
C GLY A 22 9.14 9.52 -21.56
N ILE A 23 10.05 8.92 -20.82
CA ILE A 23 9.97 7.56 -20.30
C ILE A 23 10.28 7.57 -18.81
N ILE A 24 9.50 6.81 -18.02
CA ILE A 24 9.81 6.51 -16.63
C ILE A 24 10.42 5.11 -16.58
N LEU A 25 11.69 5.04 -16.17
CA LEU A 25 12.45 3.79 -16.03
C LEU A 25 12.53 3.38 -14.57
N SER A 26 12.13 2.16 -14.25
CA SER A 26 12.40 1.51 -12.94
C SER A 26 13.54 0.49 -13.11
N PRO A 27 14.80 0.87 -12.90
CA PRO A 27 15.94 0.00 -13.21
C PRO A 27 16.14 -1.13 -12.21
N GLY A 28 15.53 -1.04 -11.04
CA GLY A 28 15.81 -1.91 -9.90
C GLY A 28 14.59 -2.51 -9.23
N SER A 29 13.44 -2.65 -9.94
CA SER A 29 12.26 -3.25 -9.34
C SER A 29 12.55 -4.63 -8.73
N PRO A 30 12.31 -4.85 -7.43
CA PRO A 30 12.54 -6.14 -6.79
C PRO A 30 11.56 -7.22 -7.26
N GLU A 31 10.50 -6.85 -7.97
CA GLU A 31 9.48 -7.77 -8.50
C GLU A 31 9.94 -8.50 -9.76
N GLY A 32 10.87 -7.93 -10.51
CA GLY A 32 11.41 -8.52 -11.73
C GLY A 32 12.35 -9.69 -11.47
N ARG A 33 12.22 -10.80 -12.22
CA ARG A 33 13.17 -11.93 -12.15
C ARG A 33 14.60 -11.57 -12.56
N SER A 34 14.76 -10.53 -13.36
CA SER A 34 16.02 -9.98 -13.84
C SER A 34 16.50 -8.79 -13.00
N SER A 35 15.89 -8.51 -11.88
CA SER A 35 16.26 -7.40 -11.03
C SER A 35 17.67 -7.61 -10.46
N LEU A 36 18.52 -6.64 -10.73
CA LEU A 36 19.88 -6.58 -10.17
C LEU A 36 19.86 -6.46 -8.65
N SER A 37 18.85 -5.80 -8.09
CA SER A 37 18.66 -5.64 -6.66
C SER A 37 18.47 -6.96 -5.92
N GLN A 38 18.04 -8.01 -6.61
CA GLN A 38 17.85 -9.33 -6.00
C GLN A 38 19.04 -10.26 -6.17
N ARG A 39 20.11 -9.88 -6.87
CA ARG A 39 21.33 -10.65 -7.11
C ARG A 39 21.07 -12.13 -7.48
N LYS A 40 20.09 -12.36 -8.35
CA LYS A 40 19.66 -13.72 -8.72
C LYS A 40 20.63 -14.44 -9.64
N CYS A 41 21.55 -13.73 -10.30
CA CYS A 41 22.56 -14.33 -11.16
C CYS A 41 23.84 -14.58 -10.37
N GLY A 42 24.22 -15.85 -10.24
CA GLY A 42 25.48 -16.29 -9.60
C GLY A 42 26.69 -16.33 -10.53
N CYS A 43 26.63 -15.78 -11.75
CA CYS A 43 27.79 -15.77 -12.65
C CYS A 43 28.89 -14.84 -12.12
N PRO A 44 30.19 -15.11 -12.48
CA PRO A 44 31.32 -14.32 -11.97
C PRO A 44 31.18 -12.82 -12.23
N THR A 45 30.64 -12.41 -13.39
CA THR A 45 30.43 -11.00 -13.74
C THR A 45 29.41 -10.35 -12.82
N CYS A 46 28.24 -10.97 -12.62
CA CYS A 46 27.21 -10.41 -11.77
C CYS A 46 27.62 -10.34 -10.28
N VAL A 47 28.37 -11.35 -9.83
CA VAL A 47 28.89 -11.39 -8.44
C VAL A 47 29.95 -10.32 -8.21
N ALA A 48 30.81 -10.06 -9.20
CA ALA A 48 31.89 -9.09 -9.10
C ALA A 48 31.47 -7.64 -9.35
N THR A 49 30.28 -7.40 -9.94
CA THR A 49 29.82 -6.05 -10.27
C THR A 49 29.05 -5.43 -9.12
N ASP A 50 29.43 -4.22 -8.74
CA ASP A 50 28.70 -3.43 -7.75
C ASP A 50 27.31 -3.02 -8.25
N MET A 51 26.37 -2.91 -7.33
CA MET A 51 24.98 -2.58 -7.65
C MET A 51 24.85 -1.17 -8.26
N THR A 52 25.60 -0.21 -7.75
CA THR A 52 25.64 1.17 -8.27
C THR A 52 26.11 1.19 -9.71
N ASP A 53 27.16 0.40 -10.04
CA ASP A 53 27.69 0.29 -11.40
C ASP A 53 26.68 -0.32 -12.36
N TRP A 54 25.92 -1.33 -11.92
CA TRP A 54 24.84 -1.90 -12.69
C TRP A 54 23.72 -0.88 -12.97
N TYR A 55 23.27 -0.15 -11.97
CA TYR A 55 22.26 0.90 -12.16
C TYR A 55 22.75 1.98 -13.11
N ARG A 56 23.98 2.41 -12.94
CA ARG A 56 24.61 3.41 -13.84
C ARG A 56 24.66 2.92 -15.28
N ALA A 57 25.06 1.66 -15.50
CA ALA A 57 25.15 1.07 -16.85
C ALA A 57 23.78 0.95 -17.53
N ILE A 58 22.73 0.52 -16.81
CA ILE A 58 21.36 0.47 -17.34
C ILE A 58 20.85 1.87 -17.67
N ILE A 59 20.99 2.80 -16.75
CA ILE A 59 20.56 4.19 -16.94
C ILE A 59 21.24 4.80 -18.16
N ALA A 60 22.56 4.60 -18.33
CA ALA A 60 23.31 5.11 -19.46
C ALA A 60 22.82 4.48 -20.80
N ALA A 61 22.60 3.17 -20.83
CA ALA A 61 22.12 2.47 -22.02
C ALA A 61 20.72 2.91 -22.48
N VAL A 62 19.86 3.28 -21.53
CA VAL A 62 18.53 3.83 -21.82
C VAL A 62 18.60 5.31 -22.20
N HIS A 63 19.37 6.10 -21.45
CA HIS A 63 19.44 7.55 -21.63
C HIS A 63 20.01 7.94 -23.00
N LYS A 64 21.06 7.27 -23.47
CA LYS A 64 21.78 7.63 -24.71
C LYS A 64 20.87 7.75 -25.94
N PRO A 65 20.05 6.75 -26.30
CA PRO A 65 19.11 6.87 -27.44
C PRO A 65 17.97 7.85 -27.18
N LEU A 66 17.47 7.95 -25.94
CA LEU A 66 16.41 8.89 -25.58
C LEU A 66 16.88 10.35 -25.75
N ALA A 67 18.04 10.68 -25.22
CA ALA A 67 18.63 12.01 -25.36
C ALA A 67 18.88 12.39 -26.82
N ALA A 68 19.36 11.44 -27.63
CA ALA A 68 19.54 11.66 -29.09
C ALA A 68 18.22 11.96 -29.80
N GLY A 69 17.09 11.41 -29.32
CA GLY A 69 15.74 11.65 -29.86
C GLY A 69 14.99 12.80 -29.19
N GLY A 70 15.59 13.50 -28.24
CA GLY A 70 14.94 14.60 -27.50
C GLY A 70 13.81 14.10 -26.57
N VAL A 71 13.91 12.86 -26.09
CA VAL A 71 12.95 12.22 -25.17
C VAL A 71 13.49 12.27 -23.74
N GLU A 72 12.71 12.79 -22.81
CA GLU A 72 13.10 12.89 -21.40
C GLU A 72 13.16 11.52 -20.71
N LEU A 73 14.10 11.34 -19.81
CA LEU A 73 14.21 10.17 -18.96
C LEU A 73 13.97 10.53 -17.50
N ALA A 74 12.96 9.92 -16.88
CA ALA A 74 12.82 9.90 -15.43
C ALA A 74 13.23 8.52 -14.90
N VAL A 75 14.16 8.49 -13.96
CA VAL A 75 14.55 7.25 -13.27
C VAL A 75 13.76 7.15 -11.98
N ARG A 76 12.92 6.14 -11.91
CA ARG A 76 12.05 5.84 -10.78
C ARG A 76 12.77 4.92 -9.79
N GLU A 77 12.99 5.44 -8.59
CA GLU A 77 13.46 4.64 -7.46
C GLU A 77 12.36 3.66 -7.03
N PHE A 78 12.70 2.38 -6.96
CA PHE A 78 11.81 1.33 -6.49
C PHE A 78 12.60 0.27 -5.73
N SER A 79 12.84 0.54 -4.46
CA SER A 79 13.65 -0.30 -3.58
C SER A 79 12.85 -0.74 -2.36
N TYR A 80 13.21 -1.92 -1.81
CA TYR A 80 12.64 -2.43 -0.55
C TYR A 80 13.66 -2.39 0.60
N LYS A 81 14.87 -1.98 0.31
CA LYS A 81 15.97 -1.92 1.30
C LYS A 81 16.77 -0.64 1.14
N PRO A 82 17.25 -0.06 2.24
CA PRO A 82 17.98 1.21 2.22
C PRO A 82 19.29 1.17 1.40
N ASP A 83 19.99 0.04 1.35
CA ASP A 83 21.21 -0.11 0.55
C ASP A 83 20.92 -0.07 -0.96
N HIS A 84 19.84 -0.67 -1.41
CA HIS A 84 19.40 -0.59 -2.81
C HIS A 84 19.03 0.84 -3.19
N GLN A 85 18.33 1.54 -2.30
CA GLN A 85 17.97 2.94 -2.51
C GLN A 85 19.21 3.80 -2.63
N ARG A 86 20.18 3.64 -1.73
CA ARG A 86 21.48 4.35 -1.80
C ARG A 86 22.21 4.09 -3.12
N ALA A 87 22.22 2.83 -3.58
CA ALA A 87 22.88 2.49 -4.84
C ALA A 87 22.28 3.20 -6.06
N ILE A 88 20.95 3.34 -6.13
CA ILE A 88 20.29 4.11 -7.21
C ILE A 88 20.64 5.60 -7.11
N VAL A 89 20.61 6.19 -5.93
CA VAL A 89 20.97 7.59 -5.71
C VAL A 89 22.42 7.85 -6.15
N GLN A 90 23.38 7.02 -5.72
CA GLN A 90 24.78 7.10 -6.11
C GLN A 90 24.99 6.91 -7.63
N ALA A 91 24.24 6.01 -8.25
CA ALA A 91 24.30 5.86 -9.70
C ALA A 91 23.85 7.12 -10.43
N LEU A 92 22.82 7.78 -9.93
CA LEU A 92 22.31 9.03 -10.49
C LEU A 92 23.24 10.21 -10.25
N GLU A 93 23.94 10.31 -9.12
CA GLU A 93 24.93 11.37 -8.87
C GLU A 93 25.97 11.47 -10.00
N ASN A 94 26.33 10.33 -10.56
CA ASN A 94 27.34 10.20 -11.64
C ASN A 94 26.73 10.01 -13.04
N SER A 95 25.43 10.29 -13.20
CA SER A 95 24.70 10.21 -14.46
C SER A 95 24.45 11.62 -15.04
N PRO A 96 24.11 11.76 -16.33
CA PRO A 96 23.77 13.05 -16.95
C PRO A 96 22.74 13.85 -16.14
N PRO A 97 22.92 15.19 -16.00
CA PRO A 97 22.09 16.00 -15.09
C PRO A 97 20.65 16.24 -15.58
N ASP A 98 20.37 16.02 -16.84
CA ASP A 98 19.06 16.12 -17.49
C ASP A 98 18.13 14.96 -17.15
N ILE A 99 18.63 13.88 -16.56
CA ILE A 99 17.82 12.78 -16.07
C ILE A 99 17.02 13.22 -14.82
N ILE A 100 15.71 13.04 -14.88
CA ILE A 100 14.81 13.34 -13.75
C ILE A 100 14.89 12.21 -12.71
N PHE A 101 15.02 12.55 -11.45
CA PHE A 101 14.89 11.56 -10.37
C PHE A 101 13.44 11.51 -9.88
N CYS A 102 12.81 10.35 -9.92
CA CYS A 102 11.46 10.13 -9.42
C CYS A 102 11.50 9.16 -8.22
N ALA A 103 11.08 9.62 -7.06
CA ALA A 103 11.02 8.78 -5.86
C ALA A 103 9.63 8.82 -5.21
N LYS A 104 9.26 7.73 -4.55
CA LYS A 104 8.03 7.70 -3.77
C LYS A 104 8.13 8.66 -2.58
N VAL A 105 7.01 9.16 -2.11
CA VAL A 105 6.94 10.02 -0.91
C VAL A 105 7.37 9.31 0.37
N THR A 106 7.27 7.98 0.38
CA THR A 106 7.76 7.08 1.42
C THR A 106 8.97 6.31 0.90
N PRO A 107 9.93 5.92 1.73
CA PRO A 107 11.12 5.21 1.28
C PRO A 107 10.81 3.79 0.79
N HIS A 108 9.65 3.26 1.16
CA HIS A 108 9.26 1.90 0.83
C HIS A 108 7.80 1.80 0.44
N ASP A 109 7.53 1.55 -0.86
CA ASP A 109 6.20 1.56 -1.46
C ASP A 109 5.38 2.80 -1.06
N PHE A 110 4.08 2.66 -0.81
CA PHE A 110 3.20 3.79 -0.46
C PHE A 110 2.54 3.56 0.90
N TYR A 111 3.26 2.92 1.83
CA TYR A 111 2.77 2.72 3.19
C TYR A 111 2.86 4.03 3.97
N LEU A 112 1.72 4.61 4.28
CA LEU A 112 1.64 5.92 4.94
C LEU A 112 2.17 5.93 6.38
N THR A 113 2.34 4.75 6.99
CA THR A 113 2.97 4.58 8.32
C THR A 113 4.50 4.70 8.27
N PHE A 114 5.10 4.67 7.07
CA PHE A 114 6.53 4.86 6.89
C PHE A 114 6.91 6.34 6.93
N PRO A 115 8.17 6.67 7.25
CA PRO A 115 8.63 8.06 7.30
C PRO A 115 8.59 8.74 5.92
N ASP A 116 8.89 10.03 5.89
CA ASP A 116 9.15 10.73 4.64
C ASP A 116 10.40 10.17 3.99
N ASN A 117 10.47 10.23 2.66
CA ASN A 117 11.59 9.69 1.92
C ASN A 117 12.77 10.68 1.91
N ASP A 118 13.77 10.41 2.73
CA ASP A 118 14.92 11.30 2.94
C ASP A 118 15.83 11.46 1.70
N VAL A 119 15.67 10.62 0.66
CA VAL A 119 16.45 10.81 -0.59
C VAL A 119 15.97 12.00 -1.43
N LEU A 120 14.76 12.50 -1.15
CA LEU A 120 14.24 13.72 -1.77
C LEU A 120 15.10 14.91 -1.38
N GLY A 121 15.55 15.66 -2.37
CA GLY A 121 16.43 16.82 -2.23
C GLY A 121 17.93 16.50 -2.12
N GLN A 122 18.34 15.23 -2.10
CA GLN A 122 19.77 14.88 -2.05
C GLN A 122 20.49 15.12 -3.39
N LEU A 123 19.80 14.94 -4.51
CA LEU A 123 20.38 15.10 -5.84
C LEU A 123 20.18 16.51 -6.39
N LYS A 124 21.22 17.11 -6.99
CA LYS A 124 21.16 18.42 -7.67
C LYS A 124 20.63 18.26 -9.09
N ARG A 125 19.38 17.79 -9.24
CA ARG A 125 18.69 17.62 -10.51
C ARG A 125 17.19 17.79 -10.32
N GLN A 126 16.44 17.84 -11.41
CA GLN A 126 14.98 17.84 -11.34
C GLN A 126 14.49 16.57 -10.64
N GLN A 127 13.54 16.74 -9.73
CA GLN A 127 13.00 15.64 -8.94
C GLN A 127 11.50 15.66 -8.97
N TRP A 128 10.91 14.46 -9.07
CA TRP A 128 9.48 14.21 -8.98
C TRP A 128 9.20 13.28 -7.79
N ILE A 129 8.03 13.44 -7.22
CA ILE A 129 7.49 12.48 -6.26
C ILE A 129 6.51 11.52 -6.94
N GLU A 130 6.32 10.36 -6.33
CA GLU A 130 5.23 9.45 -6.65
C GLU A 130 4.38 9.21 -5.39
N TYR A 131 3.06 9.35 -5.53
CA TYR A 131 2.09 9.12 -4.45
C TYR A 131 0.95 8.23 -4.95
N ASP A 132 0.52 7.25 -4.14
CA ASP A 132 -0.63 6.40 -4.44
C ASP A 132 -1.91 7.00 -3.86
N VAL A 133 -2.73 7.63 -4.70
CA VAL A 133 -4.04 8.15 -4.31
C VAL A 133 -5.18 7.13 -4.52
N ASN A 134 -4.91 6.01 -5.22
CA ASN A 134 -5.83 4.90 -5.36
C ASN A 134 -6.01 4.12 -4.04
N GLY A 135 -4.94 4.03 -3.26
CA GLY A 135 -4.97 3.40 -1.95
C GLY A 135 -4.77 1.89 -1.96
N GLN A 136 -3.90 1.36 -2.83
CA GLN A 136 -3.53 -0.06 -2.82
C GLN A 136 -3.13 -0.54 -1.42
N TYR A 137 -2.43 0.31 -0.66
CA TYR A 137 -1.89 0.00 0.65
C TYR A 137 -2.76 0.51 1.81
N PHE A 138 -3.96 1.01 1.50
CA PHE A 138 -4.92 1.51 2.49
C PHE A 138 -6.38 1.32 2.02
N GLY A 139 -6.74 0.08 1.67
CA GLY A 139 -8.12 -0.35 1.43
C GLY A 139 -8.63 -0.28 -0.01
N TRP A 140 -7.77 0.04 -1.00
CA TRP A 140 -8.07 0.08 -2.44
C TRP A 140 -9.27 0.96 -2.84
N GLY A 141 -9.62 1.95 -2.04
CA GLY A 141 -10.81 2.76 -2.24
C GLY A 141 -12.14 2.05 -1.97
N ILE A 142 -12.15 0.72 -1.87
CA ILE A 142 -13.32 -0.07 -1.40
C ILE A 142 -13.58 0.24 0.07
N PHE A 143 -12.50 0.28 0.86
CA PHE A 143 -12.47 0.82 2.22
C PHE A 143 -11.78 2.18 2.13
N PRO A 144 -12.56 3.26 1.98
CA PRO A 144 -12.00 4.55 1.63
C PRO A 144 -11.13 5.12 2.74
N ALA A 145 -10.09 5.83 2.34
CA ALA A 145 -9.26 6.61 3.24
C ALA A 145 -8.98 8.00 2.66
N PHE A 146 -9.51 9.03 3.28
CA PHE A 146 -9.22 10.41 2.91
C PHE A 146 -7.95 10.88 3.62
N VAL A 147 -6.84 10.89 2.90
CA VAL A 147 -5.48 11.07 3.45
C VAL A 147 -4.93 12.48 3.22
N HIS A 148 -5.80 13.49 3.15
CA HIS A 148 -5.45 14.87 2.84
C HIS A 148 -4.37 15.47 3.76
N ALA A 149 -4.39 15.12 5.05
CA ALA A 149 -3.39 15.59 6.00
C ALA A 149 -1.99 14.99 5.73
N ASP A 150 -1.91 13.69 5.38
CA ASP A 150 -0.67 13.05 4.97
C ASP A 150 -0.20 13.59 3.62
N LEU A 151 -1.09 13.73 2.65
CA LEU A 151 -0.78 14.36 1.35
C LEU A 151 -0.16 15.74 1.54
N ARG A 152 -0.79 16.62 2.31
CA ARG A 152 -0.26 17.95 2.61
C ARG A 152 1.14 17.87 3.20
N ARG A 153 1.32 17.10 4.26
CA ARG A 153 2.61 16.98 4.96
C ARG A 153 3.73 16.51 4.03
N ARG A 154 3.46 15.50 3.18
CA ARG A 154 4.46 14.96 2.26
C ARG A 154 4.74 15.86 1.08
N LEU A 155 3.73 16.56 0.57
CA LEU A 155 3.92 17.58 -0.47
C LEU A 155 4.74 18.77 0.07
N ASP A 156 4.44 19.24 1.28
CA ASP A 156 5.23 20.28 1.95
C ASP A 156 6.71 19.84 2.12
N PHE A 157 6.93 18.62 2.60
CA PHE A 157 8.24 18.04 2.77
C PHE A 157 9.02 17.98 1.43
N ALA A 158 8.37 17.54 0.35
CA ALA A 158 8.97 17.43 -0.98
C ALA A 158 9.28 18.82 -1.57
N MET A 159 8.32 19.74 -1.53
CA MET A 159 8.50 21.11 -2.04
C MET A 159 9.61 21.87 -1.31
N ALA A 160 9.69 21.73 0.01
CA ALA A 160 10.78 22.33 0.81
C ALA A 160 12.18 21.79 0.41
N ARG A 161 12.24 20.65 -0.28
CA ARG A 161 13.46 20.02 -0.81
C ARG A 161 13.70 20.25 -2.30
N GLY A 162 12.91 21.14 -2.93
CA GLY A 162 13.10 21.52 -4.33
C GLY A 162 12.51 20.51 -5.34
N VAL A 163 11.63 19.63 -4.90
CA VAL A 163 10.87 18.77 -5.81
C VAL A 163 9.92 19.62 -6.64
N SER A 164 9.91 19.42 -7.96
CA SER A 164 9.20 20.28 -8.93
C SER A 164 8.07 19.60 -9.68
N GLY A 165 7.81 18.32 -9.43
CA GLY A 165 6.77 17.56 -10.11
C GLY A 165 6.28 16.37 -9.31
N GLY A 166 5.19 15.74 -9.81
CA GLY A 166 4.63 14.56 -9.15
C GLY A 166 3.84 13.66 -10.09
N VAL A 167 3.85 12.39 -9.76
CA VAL A 167 3.06 11.34 -10.38
C VAL A 167 2.10 10.79 -9.33
N PHE A 168 0.80 10.83 -9.63
CA PHE A 168 -0.24 10.33 -8.73
C PHE A 168 -0.84 9.05 -9.31
N ARG A 169 -0.67 7.94 -8.58
CA ARG A 169 -1.15 6.64 -9.00
C ARG A 169 -2.65 6.52 -8.74
N VAL A 170 -3.43 6.24 -9.79
CA VAL A 170 -4.90 6.20 -9.76
C VAL A 170 -5.49 4.80 -9.94
N GLU A 171 -4.64 3.80 -10.23
CA GLU A 171 -5.04 2.40 -10.40
C GLU A 171 -3.94 1.43 -9.96
N TRP A 172 -4.24 0.15 -9.86
CA TRP A 172 -3.29 -0.92 -9.61
C TRP A 172 -3.38 -2.01 -10.69
N GLU A 173 -2.33 -2.08 -11.53
CA GLU A 173 -1.96 -3.17 -12.44
C GLU A 173 -3.09 -3.81 -13.27
N ARG A 174 -4.13 -3.06 -13.62
CA ARG A 174 -5.30 -3.52 -14.40
C ARG A 174 -6.08 -4.70 -13.78
N ILE A 175 -5.94 -4.92 -12.48
CA ILE A 175 -6.67 -5.94 -11.74
C ILE A 175 -7.99 -5.38 -11.17
N ASN A 176 -8.25 -4.10 -11.44
CA ASN A 176 -9.30 -3.36 -10.77
C ASN A 176 -10.58 -3.30 -11.60
N ASP A 177 -11.68 -3.70 -10.97
CA ASP A 177 -13.04 -3.34 -11.43
C ASP A 177 -13.40 -1.89 -11.03
N LEU A 178 -12.67 -1.31 -10.06
CA LEU A 178 -12.83 0.05 -9.56
C LEU A 178 -11.50 0.79 -9.60
N TYR A 179 -11.54 2.03 -10.07
CA TYR A 179 -10.39 2.95 -10.09
C TYR A 179 -10.55 4.02 -9.02
N CYS A 180 -9.49 4.75 -8.73
CA CYS A 180 -9.55 5.90 -7.82
C CYS A 180 -10.70 6.86 -8.18
N LEU A 181 -10.95 7.08 -9.48
CA LEU A 181 -12.01 7.98 -9.96
C LEU A 181 -13.43 7.50 -9.64
N ASP A 182 -13.63 6.19 -9.45
CA ASP A 182 -14.93 5.58 -9.17
C ASP A 182 -15.21 5.44 -7.67
N THR A 183 -14.22 5.74 -6.83
CA THR A 183 -14.30 5.56 -5.38
C THR A 183 -14.19 6.89 -4.62
N LEU A 184 -14.42 6.86 -3.30
CA LEU A 184 -14.20 8.02 -2.43
C LEU A 184 -12.73 8.48 -2.39
N ASN A 185 -11.79 7.63 -2.78
CA ASN A 185 -10.38 8.01 -2.89
C ASN A 185 -10.11 9.04 -4.01
N ARG A 186 -11.07 9.30 -4.90
CA ARG A 186 -11.03 10.45 -5.82
C ARG A 186 -10.82 11.78 -5.08
N LEU A 187 -11.31 11.90 -3.87
CA LEU A 187 -11.06 13.08 -3.02
C LEU A 187 -9.55 13.31 -2.77
N ASN A 188 -8.76 12.23 -2.66
CA ASN A 188 -7.30 12.33 -2.52
C ASN A 188 -6.66 12.91 -3.78
N LEU A 189 -7.10 12.45 -4.97
CA LEU A 189 -6.61 12.99 -6.24
C LEU A 189 -6.98 14.46 -6.41
N MET A 190 -8.23 14.83 -6.11
CA MET A 190 -8.70 16.23 -6.18
C MET A 190 -7.90 17.12 -5.23
N TYR A 191 -7.65 16.65 -4.00
CA TYR A 191 -6.84 17.38 -3.03
C TYR A 191 -5.39 17.53 -3.50
N ALA A 192 -4.77 16.44 -3.96
CA ALA A 192 -3.41 16.46 -4.47
C ALA A 192 -3.25 17.41 -5.66
N ALA A 193 -4.19 17.38 -6.60
CA ALA A 193 -4.18 18.26 -7.78
C ALA A 193 -4.31 19.74 -7.40
N ALA A 194 -5.22 20.08 -6.49
CA ALA A 194 -5.39 21.44 -6.00
C ALA A 194 -4.14 21.92 -5.25
N TYR A 195 -3.63 21.10 -4.33
CA TYR A 195 -2.46 21.44 -3.52
C TYR A 195 -1.19 21.62 -4.38
N SER A 196 -0.96 20.73 -5.33
CA SER A 196 0.21 20.78 -6.21
C SER A 196 0.21 22.02 -7.12
N ARG A 197 -0.97 22.53 -7.48
CA ARG A 197 -1.12 23.73 -8.32
C ARG A 197 -0.94 25.02 -7.53
N ASP A 198 -1.57 25.11 -6.36
CA ASP A 198 -1.77 26.38 -5.66
C ASP A 198 -0.95 26.47 -4.34
N GLY A 199 -0.27 25.39 -3.93
CA GLY A 199 0.44 25.30 -2.64
C GLY A 199 -0.52 25.30 -1.43
N ALA A 200 -1.83 25.23 -1.67
CA ALA A 200 -2.86 25.17 -0.65
C ALA A 200 -4.10 24.44 -1.20
N ALA A 201 -4.79 23.71 -0.33
CA ALA A 201 -6.07 23.10 -0.65
C ALA A 201 -6.95 23.07 0.61
N ASP A 202 -8.21 23.40 0.44
CA ASP A 202 -9.24 23.29 1.47
C ASP A 202 -9.98 21.97 1.29
N SER A 203 -9.84 21.07 2.27
CA SER A 203 -10.47 19.75 2.22
C SER A 203 -12.00 19.81 2.26
N ASP A 204 -12.60 20.85 2.86
CA ASP A 204 -14.05 21.06 2.84
C ASP A 204 -14.52 21.52 1.46
N ALA A 205 -13.81 22.47 0.83
CA ALA A 205 -14.11 22.91 -0.52
C ALA A 205 -13.96 21.76 -1.54
N ILE A 206 -12.97 20.90 -1.39
CA ILE A 206 -12.80 19.68 -2.22
C ILE A 206 -13.98 18.73 -2.04
N MET A 207 -14.40 18.47 -0.80
CA MET A 207 -15.57 17.63 -0.53
C MET A 207 -16.85 18.21 -1.15
N GLU A 208 -17.10 19.52 -1.00
CA GLU A 208 -18.27 20.17 -1.59
C GLU A 208 -18.23 20.12 -3.13
N THR A 209 -17.08 20.33 -3.73
CA THR A 209 -16.91 20.20 -5.20
C THR A 209 -17.23 18.79 -5.66
N TRP A 210 -16.70 17.78 -4.97
CA TRP A 210 -16.94 16.37 -5.28
C TRP A 210 -18.43 16.01 -5.13
N LEU A 211 -19.11 16.51 -4.09
CA LEU A 211 -20.55 16.30 -3.89
C LEU A 211 -21.36 16.95 -5.04
N ALA A 212 -20.99 18.17 -5.43
CA ALA A 212 -21.66 18.90 -6.52
C ALA A 212 -21.49 18.17 -7.87
N GLU A 213 -20.29 17.68 -8.20
CA GLU A 213 -20.03 16.90 -9.42
C GLU A 213 -20.87 15.61 -9.50
N ARG A 214 -21.20 15.02 -8.36
CA ARG A 214 -22.09 13.85 -8.27
C ARG A 214 -23.57 14.19 -8.14
N GLY A 215 -23.94 15.46 -8.18
CA GLY A 215 -25.32 15.93 -7.98
C GLY A 215 -25.88 15.62 -6.60
N GLN A 216 -25.01 15.47 -5.59
CA GLN A 216 -25.42 15.15 -4.22
C GLN A 216 -25.74 16.43 -3.43
N VAL A 217 -26.97 16.52 -2.94
CA VAL A 217 -27.41 17.61 -2.05
C VAL A 217 -27.65 17.03 -0.67
N LEU A 218 -26.74 17.32 0.24
CA LEU A 218 -26.79 16.83 1.62
C LEU A 218 -27.32 17.90 2.57
N SER A 219 -28.14 17.51 3.54
CA SER A 219 -28.51 18.37 4.66
C SER A 219 -27.29 18.66 5.55
N PRO A 220 -27.28 19.70 6.38
CA PRO A 220 -26.18 20.00 7.29
C PRO A 220 -25.78 18.82 8.19
N LYS A 221 -26.75 18.02 8.64
CA LYS A 221 -26.51 16.83 9.47
C LYS A 221 -25.82 15.71 8.68
N GLU A 222 -26.22 15.51 7.43
CA GLU A 222 -25.61 14.52 6.53
C GLU A 222 -24.19 14.95 6.14
N LYS A 223 -23.95 16.22 5.84
CA LYS A 223 -22.60 16.74 5.58
C LYS A 223 -21.67 16.55 6.79
N ALA A 224 -22.16 16.89 7.98
CA ALA A 224 -21.38 16.71 9.21
C ALA A 224 -21.03 15.23 9.46
N PHE A 225 -21.95 14.31 9.16
CA PHE A 225 -21.69 12.88 9.25
C PHE A 225 -20.65 12.43 8.20
N PHE A 226 -20.83 12.82 6.96
CA PHE A 226 -19.93 12.46 5.86
C PHE A 226 -18.52 13.01 6.11
N ARG A 227 -18.41 14.26 6.54
CA ARG A 227 -17.14 14.87 6.91
C ARG A 227 -16.44 14.09 8.04
N LEU A 228 -17.16 13.79 9.12
CA LEU A 228 -16.61 13.01 10.20
C LEU A 228 -16.13 11.62 9.74
N PHE A 229 -16.88 10.96 8.85
CA PHE A 229 -16.47 9.68 8.29
C PHE A 229 -15.17 9.81 7.48
N LEU A 230 -15.05 10.84 6.64
CA LEU A 230 -13.82 11.10 5.88
C LEU A 230 -12.62 11.38 6.81
N ASP A 231 -12.79 12.20 7.83
CA ASP A 231 -11.74 12.55 8.79
C ASP A 231 -11.22 11.33 9.58
N ARG A 232 -12.10 10.37 9.84
CA ARG A 232 -11.77 9.14 10.56
C ARG A 232 -11.28 8.02 9.65
N SER A 233 -11.51 8.10 8.36
CA SER A 233 -11.34 6.98 7.41
C SER A 233 -9.90 6.44 7.36
N TRP A 234 -8.88 7.30 7.42
CA TRP A 234 -7.49 6.86 7.48
C TRP A 234 -7.17 6.10 8.80
N ASP A 235 -7.58 6.63 9.93
CA ASP A 235 -7.31 5.97 11.23
C ASP A 235 -8.03 4.61 11.31
N LEU A 236 -9.24 4.52 10.77
CA LEU A 236 -9.98 3.27 10.68
C LEU A 236 -9.26 2.21 9.85
N ILE A 237 -8.81 2.56 8.65
CA ILE A 237 -8.12 1.59 7.79
C ILE A 237 -6.74 1.24 8.36
N ARG A 238 -6.00 2.21 8.89
CA ARG A 238 -4.71 1.98 9.54
C ARG A 238 -4.84 0.96 10.67
N LYS A 239 -5.75 1.18 11.62
CA LYS A 239 -6.01 0.25 12.73
C LYS A 239 -6.50 -1.11 12.24
N THR A 240 -7.19 -1.18 11.11
CA THR A 240 -7.67 -2.45 10.56
C THR A 240 -6.53 -3.29 10.01
N ILE A 241 -5.69 -2.75 9.12
CA ILE A 241 -4.75 -3.53 8.30
C ILE A 241 -3.30 -3.53 8.79
N HIS A 242 -2.91 -2.62 9.68
CA HIS A 242 -1.58 -2.61 10.28
C HIS A 242 -1.61 -3.17 11.71
N VAL A 243 -0.46 -3.47 12.27
CA VAL A 243 -0.28 -3.72 13.70
C VAL A 243 0.57 -2.58 14.26
N GLY A 244 -0.04 -1.67 14.99
CA GLY A 244 0.54 -0.36 15.21
C GLY A 244 0.76 0.34 13.86
N ASP A 245 2.02 0.59 13.52
CA ASP A 245 2.42 1.12 12.21
C ASP A 245 3.09 0.06 11.32
N HIS A 246 3.22 -1.18 11.78
CA HIS A 246 3.85 -2.27 11.01
C HIS A 246 2.89 -2.82 9.97
N VAL A 247 3.40 -3.04 8.77
CA VAL A 247 2.64 -3.58 7.64
C VAL A 247 2.36 -5.05 7.85
N PHE A 248 1.13 -5.38 8.24
CA PHE A 248 0.76 -6.76 8.55
C PHE A 248 0.76 -7.68 7.34
N HIS A 249 0.34 -7.16 6.16
CA HIS A 249 0.46 -7.87 4.87
C HIS A 249 0.41 -6.91 3.68
N ASP A 250 0.87 -7.40 2.53
CA ASP A 250 0.88 -6.66 1.27
C ASP A 250 -0.51 -6.19 0.83
N SER A 251 -0.55 -5.00 0.24
CA SER A 251 -1.69 -4.52 -0.55
C SER A 251 -3.04 -4.64 0.18
N SER A 252 -3.05 -4.38 1.48
CA SER A 252 -4.27 -4.39 2.31
C SER A 252 -5.01 -5.75 2.36
N MET A 253 -4.40 -6.84 1.91
CA MET A 253 -5.01 -8.17 1.88
C MET A 253 -4.78 -8.95 3.18
N PHE A 254 -5.59 -9.97 3.43
CA PHE A 254 -5.26 -10.96 4.46
C PHE A 254 -3.94 -11.66 4.13
N PRO A 255 -3.11 -12.01 5.13
CA PRO A 255 -1.87 -12.74 4.89
C PRO A 255 -2.13 -14.13 4.28
N MET A 256 -1.20 -14.55 3.43
CA MET A 256 -1.28 -15.85 2.77
C MET A 256 -1.02 -17.01 3.73
N SER A 257 -0.37 -16.75 4.86
CA SER A 257 -0.03 -17.70 5.92
C SER A 257 0.44 -16.94 7.16
N ILE A 258 0.53 -17.63 8.31
CA ILE A 258 1.09 -17.07 9.55
C ILE A 258 2.55 -16.66 9.31
N ALA A 259 3.36 -17.56 8.75
CA ALA A 259 4.76 -17.26 8.43
C ALA A 259 4.91 -16.08 7.47
N ARG A 260 3.98 -15.93 6.52
CA ARG A 260 4.02 -14.80 5.57
C ARG A 260 3.67 -13.46 6.22
N ALA A 261 2.78 -13.43 7.21
CA ALA A 261 2.50 -12.23 7.98
C ALA A 261 3.77 -11.74 8.71
N TRP A 262 4.46 -12.63 9.39
CA TRP A 262 5.69 -12.30 10.12
C TRP A 262 6.82 -11.88 9.18
N TRP A 263 7.07 -12.63 8.10
CA TRP A 263 8.05 -12.24 7.09
C TRP A 263 7.75 -10.88 6.47
N THR A 264 6.46 -10.52 6.31
CA THR A 264 6.08 -9.21 5.79
C THR A 264 6.46 -8.09 6.76
N MET A 265 6.13 -8.25 8.03
CA MET A 265 6.40 -7.24 9.07
C MET A 265 7.89 -7.08 9.39
N GLU A 266 8.64 -8.19 9.40
CA GLU A 266 10.02 -8.24 9.89
C GLU A 266 11.08 -8.10 8.79
N ASP A 267 10.76 -8.50 7.55
CA ASP A 267 11.74 -8.50 6.45
C ASP A 267 11.24 -7.71 5.24
N LYS A 268 10.16 -8.14 4.56
CA LYS A 268 9.77 -7.55 3.27
C LYS A 268 9.43 -6.06 3.40
N HIS A 269 8.58 -5.72 4.37
CA HIS A 269 8.13 -4.36 4.65
C HIS A 269 8.53 -3.95 6.07
N SER A 270 9.80 -4.23 6.42
CA SER A 270 10.33 -3.93 7.74
C SER A 270 10.41 -2.43 7.97
N LEU A 271 9.63 -1.94 8.92
CA LEU A 271 9.69 -0.54 9.36
C LEU A 271 11.05 -0.21 10.01
N TYR A 272 11.72 -1.21 10.60
CA TYR A 272 13.03 -1.05 11.23
C TYR A 272 14.13 -0.65 10.26
N ASP A 273 14.05 -1.09 9.00
CA ASP A 273 15.03 -0.75 7.97
C ASP A 273 15.08 0.76 7.73
N TRP A 274 13.94 1.43 7.91
CA TRP A 274 13.77 2.86 7.67
C TRP A 274 13.69 3.69 8.95
N GLN A 275 13.33 3.06 10.06
CA GLN A 275 13.28 3.64 11.41
C GLN A 275 13.93 2.70 12.43
N PRO A 276 15.29 2.67 12.48
CA PRO A 276 16.01 1.71 13.33
C PRO A 276 15.70 1.84 14.84
N SER A 277 15.22 3.00 15.30
CA SER A 277 14.77 3.20 16.68
C SER A 277 13.56 2.36 17.07
N ARG A 278 12.82 1.86 16.10
CA ARG A 278 11.62 1.02 16.31
C ARG A 278 11.93 -0.48 16.32
N ARG A 279 13.22 -0.85 16.30
CA ARG A 279 13.64 -2.25 16.41
C ARG A 279 13.08 -2.89 17.68
N ASN A 280 12.58 -4.12 17.55
CA ASN A 280 11.96 -4.92 18.62
C ASN A 280 10.60 -4.38 19.12
N GLU A 281 9.94 -3.45 18.43
CA GLU A 281 8.57 -3.07 18.79
C GLU A 281 7.61 -4.25 18.68
N LEU A 282 7.68 -5.01 17.56
CA LEU A 282 6.80 -6.16 17.34
C LEU A 282 6.90 -7.21 18.43
N ASP A 283 8.09 -7.44 19.00
CA ASP A 283 8.31 -8.40 20.07
C ASP A 283 7.59 -8.02 21.37
N ARG A 284 7.33 -6.72 21.55
CA ARG A 284 6.69 -6.17 22.75
C ARG A 284 5.18 -6.08 22.64
N ILE A 285 4.65 -6.12 21.43
CA ILE A 285 3.21 -6.04 21.21
C ILE A 285 2.56 -7.36 21.62
N SER A 286 1.67 -7.32 22.59
CA SER A 286 0.91 -8.48 23.05
C SER A 286 -0.29 -8.79 22.15
N VAL A 287 -0.79 -10.03 22.24
CA VAL A 287 -2.06 -10.43 21.60
C VAL A 287 -3.20 -9.50 22.00
N ALA A 288 -3.27 -9.13 23.28
CA ALA A 288 -4.32 -8.25 23.80
C ALA A 288 -4.29 -6.85 23.19
N GLU A 289 -3.10 -6.27 22.99
CA GLU A 289 -2.95 -4.95 22.36
C GLU A 289 -3.36 -4.99 20.87
N VAL A 290 -2.95 -6.03 20.14
CA VAL A 290 -3.38 -6.23 18.74
C VAL A 290 -4.90 -6.34 18.63
N GLU A 291 -5.50 -7.19 19.48
CA GLU A 291 -6.96 -7.33 19.48
C GLU A 291 -7.69 -6.06 19.89
N ALA A 292 -7.15 -5.30 20.86
CA ALA A 292 -7.74 -4.04 21.28
C ALA A 292 -7.75 -3.01 20.14
N GLU A 293 -6.63 -2.90 19.41
CA GLU A 293 -6.54 -2.02 18.23
C GLU A 293 -7.58 -2.39 17.15
N LYS A 294 -7.71 -3.69 16.82
CA LYS A 294 -8.67 -4.16 15.82
C LYS A 294 -10.12 -4.02 16.27
N LYS A 295 -10.39 -4.27 17.56
CA LYS A 295 -11.71 -4.08 18.16
C LYS A 295 -12.13 -2.62 18.13
N ASP A 296 -11.23 -1.70 18.44
CA ASP A 296 -11.51 -0.26 18.40
C ASP A 296 -11.96 0.18 17.00
N ALA A 297 -11.24 -0.24 15.95
CA ALA A 297 -11.63 0.03 14.57
C ALA A 297 -13.00 -0.59 14.21
N LEU A 298 -13.22 -1.85 14.58
CA LEU A 298 -14.48 -2.57 14.32
C LEU A 298 -15.67 -1.89 15.00
N GLU A 299 -15.53 -1.47 16.27
CA GLU A 299 -16.59 -0.80 17.03
C GLU A 299 -16.89 0.60 16.46
N GLU A 300 -15.89 1.32 16.00
CA GLU A 300 -16.09 2.60 15.36
C GLU A 300 -16.83 2.43 14.01
N ILE A 301 -16.48 1.43 13.19
CA ILE A 301 -17.19 1.09 11.95
C ILE A 301 -18.66 0.75 12.25
N ARG A 302 -18.94 -0.04 13.29
CA ARG A 302 -20.29 -0.34 13.74
C ARG A 302 -21.06 0.90 14.17
N THR A 303 -20.38 1.83 14.82
CA THR A 303 -20.95 3.12 15.22
C THR A 303 -21.33 3.97 14.00
N PHE A 304 -20.46 4.07 12.99
CA PHE A 304 -20.80 4.73 11.72
C PHE A 304 -21.98 4.06 11.03
N LYS A 305 -22.01 2.74 10.96
CA LYS A 305 -23.12 1.97 10.39
C LYS A 305 -24.45 2.23 11.10
N LYS A 306 -24.43 2.25 12.44
CA LYS A 306 -25.61 2.57 13.25
C LYS A 306 -26.08 4.03 13.03
N ARG A 307 -25.17 4.99 12.98
CA ARG A 307 -25.53 6.39 12.71
C ARG A 307 -26.08 6.57 11.30
N LEU A 308 -25.50 5.88 10.31
CA LEU A 308 -25.96 5.93 8.94
C LEU A 308 -27.38 5.41 8.77
N SER A 309 -27.81 4.42 9.54
CA SER A 309 -29.19 3.90 9.51
C SER A 309 -30.25 4.92 9.90
N GLY A 310 -29.87 6.02 10.55
CA GLY A 310 -30.75 7.13 10.88
C GLY A 310 -30.98 8.14 9.74
N PHE A 311 -30.30 8.00 8.61
CA PHE A 311 -30.51 8.84 7.44
C PHE A 311 -31.39 8.14 6.40
N LYS A 312 -32.18 8.94 5.64
CA LYS A 312 -32.91 8.39 4.50
C LYS A 312 -31.92 8.06 3.39
N THR A 313 -31.92 6.82 2.94
CA THR A 313 -31.06 6.38 1.84
C THR A 313 -31.87 6.32 0.55
N ASP A 314 -31.53 7.15 -0.42
CA ASP A 314 -31.98 6.96 -1.79
C ASP A 314 -31.21 5.76 -2.39
N ARG A 315 -31.89 4.91 -3.19
CA ARG A 315 -31.39 3.61 -3.64
C ARG A 315 -30.04 3.69 -4.37
N ASN A 316 -29.75 4.80 -5.01
CA ASN A 316 -28.53 5.07 -5.79
C ASN A 316 -27.71 6.25 -5.26
N GLY A 317 -28.04 6.77 -4.08
CA GLY A 317 -27.35 7.91 -3.48
C GLY A 317 -26.10 7.52 -2.70
N LEU A 318 -25.31 8.54 -2.32
CA LEU A 318 -24.09 8.41 -1.53
C LEU A 318 -24.28 7.57 -0.26
N PHE A 319 -25.38 7.75 0.46
CA PHE A 319 -25.62 7.01 1.71
C PHE A 319 -25.95 5.53 1.48
N ALA A 320 -26.51 5.16 0.33
CA ALA A 320 -26.68 3.75 -0.05
C ALA A 320 -25.33 3.11 -0.40
N GLU A 321 -24.44 3.84 -1.06
CA GLU A 321 -23.06 3.42 -1.32
C GLU A 321 -22.28 3.24 -0.01
N LEU A 322 -22.30 4.25 0.87
CA LEU A 322 -21.66 4.16 2.19
C LEU A 322 -22.19 3.02 3.05
N LYS A 323 -23.50 2.72 2.97
CA LYS A 323 -24.07 1.59 3.69
C LYS A 323 -23.45 0.27 3.24
N ARG A 324 -23.37 0.04 1.94
CA ARG A 324 -22.70 -1.18 1.38
C ARG A 324 -21.22 -1.23 1.77
N THR A 325 -20.52 -0.10 1.64
CA THR A 325 -19.12 0.03 2.06
C THR A 325 -18.94 -0.36 3.53
N LEU A 326 -19.77 0.17 4.44
CA LEU A 326 -19.67 -0.12 5.87
C LEU A 326 -20.07 -1.57 6.22
N GLU A 327 -20.96 -2.20 5.44
CA GLU A 327 -21.28 -3.63 5.57
C GLU A 327 -20.07 -4.51 5.25
N TYR A 328 -19.37 -4.24 4.14
CA TYR A 328 -18.14 -4.93 3.80
C TYR A 328 -17.00 -4.58 4.75
N TYR A 329 -16.91 -3.33 5.18
CA TYR A 329 -15.86 -2.88 6.08
C TYR A 329 -15.96 -3.56 7.47
N GLU A 330 -17.17 -3.72 8.01
CA GLU A 330 -17.37 -4.47 9.24
C GLU A 330 -16.86 -5.90 9.12
N LEU A 331 -17.18 -6.58 8.02
CA LEU A 331 -16.70 -7.94 7.76
C LEU A 331 -15.18 -8.00 7.58
N TYR A 332 -14.61 -7.03 6.89
CA TYR A 332 -13.17 -6.90 6.67
C TYR A 332 -12.39 -6.66 7.97
N ALA A 333 -12.84 -5.73 8.80
CA ALA A 333 -12.23 -5.43 10.08
C ALA A 333 -12.34 -6.61 11.07
N GLU A 334 -13.47 -7.31 11.09
CA GLU A 334 -13.63 -8.56 11.85
C GLU A 334 -12.62 -9.63 11.41
N GLY A 335 -12.41 -9.76 10.09
CA GLY A 335 -11.41 -10.69 9.54
C GLY A 335 -9.99 -10.38 10.02
N PHE A 336 -9.58 -9.11 10.00
CA PHE A 336 -8.27 -8.73 10.52
C PHE A 336 -8.15 -8.93 12.04
N LEU A 337 -9.20 -8.68 12.81
CA LEU A 337 -9.22 -8.98 14.24
C LEU A 337 -8.92 -10.46 14.51
N LEU A 338 -9.60 -11.36 13.79
CA LEU A 338 -9.44 -12.81 13.97
C LEU A 338 -8.07 -13.29 13.45
N VAL A 339 -7.67 -12.84 12.26
CA VAL A 339 -6.42 -13.26 11.61
C VAL A 339 -5.20 -12.71 12.33
N ALA A 340 -5.18 -11.43 12.70
CA ALA A 340 -4.05 -10.86 13.43
C ALA A 340 -3.93 -11.47 14.83
N GLY A 341 -5.05 -11.64 15.56
CA GLY A 341 -5.04 -12.28 16.85
C GLY A 341 -4.43 -13.68 16.83
N ILE A 342 -4.80 -14.50 15.83
CA ILE A 342 -4.24 -15.86 15.71
C ILE A 342 -2.77 -15.86 15.32
N CYS A 343 -2.31 -14.94 14.45
CA CYS A 343 -0.91 -14.83 14.07
C CYS A 343 -0.01 -14.50 15.29
N PHE A 344 -0.49 -13.63 16.20
CA PHE A 344 0.24 -13.27 17.41
C PHE A 344 0.20 -14.39 18.45
N VAL A 345 -0.91 -15.09 18.61
CA VAL A 345 -0.97 -16.31 19.44
C VAL A 345 0.02 -17.37 18.93
N ALA A 346 0.08 -17.58 17.63
CA ALA A 346 1.00 -18.53 17.03
C ALA A 346 2.48 -18.16 17.26
N ARG A 347 2.82 -16.85 17.23
CA ARG A 347 4.15 -16.36 17.61
C ARG A 347 4.47 -16.73 19.07
N ASP A 348 3.58 -16.39 19.99
CA ASP A 348 3.81 -16.61 21.42
C ASP A 348 4.03 -18.11 21.70
N ILE A 349 3.24 -18.98 21.07
CA ILE A 349 3.43 -20.43 21.12
C ILE A 349 4.80 -20.83 20.55
N GLY A 350 5.20 -20.26 19.39
CA GLY A 350 6.49 -20.50 18.78
C GLY A 350 7.67 -20.06 19.67
N GLN A 351 7.48 -19.00 20.45
CA GLN A 351 8.43 -18.50 21.45
C GLN A 351 8.42 -19.26 22.79
N GLY A 352 7.59 -20.30 22.92
CA GLY A 352 7.57 -21.19 24.08
C GLY A 352 6.44 -20.92 25.07
N ALA A 353 5.47 -20.07 24.76
CA ALA A 353 4.30 -19.91 25.61
C ALA A 353 3.49 -21.21 25.69
N ALA A 354 2.86 -21.46 26.84
CA ALA A 354 1.97 -22.60 27.02
C ALA A 354 0.75 -22.48 26.11
N VAL A 355 0.34 -23.59 25.50
CA VAL A 355 -0.84 -23.66 24.64
C VAL A 355 -2.09 -23.76 25.52
N ASP A 356 -2.95 -22.74 25.46
CA ASP A 356 -4.31 -22.84 25.96
C ASP A 356 -5.19 -23.49 24.87
N GLU A 357 -5.28 -24.84 24.91
CA GLU A 357 -6.01 -25.61 23.88
C GLU A 357 -7.48 -25.17 23.75
N PRO A 358 -8.25 -24.97 24.85
CA PRO A 358 -9.64 -24.49 24.74
C PRO A 358 -9.74 -23.11 24.06
N ALA A 359 -8.90 -22.15 24.44
CA ALA A 359 -8.90 -20.83 23.83
C ALA A 359 -8.51 -20.86 22.35
N LEU A 360 -7.50 -21.66 21.98
CA LEU A 360 -7.06 -21.82 20.60
C LEU A 360 -8.13 -22.53 19.75
N ALA A 361 -8.78 -23.59 20.28
CA ALA A 361 -9.89 -24.25 19.61
C ALA A 361 -11.07 -23.30 19.35
N LYS A 362 -11.39 -22.45 20.31
CA LYS A 362 -12.42 -21.40 20.15
C LYS A 362 -12.04 -20.43 19.01
N ARG A 363 -10.81 -19.95 18.94
CA ARG A 363 -10.33 -19.05 17.88
C ARG A 363 -10.42 -19.72 16.50
N ILE A 364 -10.09 -20.99 16.40
CA ILE A 364 -10.23 -21.78 15.16
C ILE A 364 -11.70 -21.84 14.74
N ALA A 365 -12.60 -22.11 15.66
CA ALA A 365 -14.05 -22.17 15.37
C ALA A 365 -14.59 -20.81 14.91
N GLU A 366 -14.15 -19.72 15.50
CA GLU A 366 -14.51 -18.35 15.09
C GLU A 366 -14.00 -18.04 13.67
N LEU A 367 -12.75 -18.39 13.33
CA LEU A 367 -12.18 -18.25 12.01
C LEU A 367 -12.92 -19.12 10.95
N GLU A 368 -13.30 -20.34 11.29
CA GLU A 368 -14.10 -21.22 10.43
C GLU A 368 -15.46 -20.62 10.13
N SER A 369 -16.16 -20.13 11.17
CA SER A 369 -17.43 -19.46 10.99
C SER A 369 -17.32 -18.22 10.12
N TYR A 370 -16.26 -17.42 10.32
CA TYR A 370 -15.96 -16.26 9.51
C TYR A 370 -15.68 -16.64 8.05
N ARG A 371 -14.84 -17.66 7.81
CA ARG A 371 -14.53 -18.16 6.47
C ARG A 371 -15.79 -18.61 5.72
N LEU A 372 -16.69 -19.32 6.39
CA LEU A 372 -17.97 -19.76 5.77
C LEU A 372 -18.84 -18.56 5.37
N ARG A 373 -18.84 -17.47 6.15
CA ARG A 373 -19.54 -16.24 5.75
C ARG A 373 -18.93 -15.62 4.50
N LEU A 374 -17.61 -15.63 4.35
CA LEU A 374 -16.94 -15.16 3.12
C LEU A 374 -17.28 -16.04 1.91
N VAL A 375 -17.24 -17.36 2.08
CA VAL A 375 -17.62 -18.32 1.00
C VAL A 375 -19.06 -18.06 0.55
N ASN A 376 -19.99 -17.88 1.49
CA ASN A 376 -21.38 -17.58 1.16
C ASN A 376 -21.55 -16.21 0.49
N LEU A 377 -20.81 -15.21 0.94
CA LEU A 377 -20.81 -13.87 0.32
C LEU A 377 -20.40 -13.96 -1.14
N PHE A 378 -19.24 -14.55 -1.43
CA PHE A 378 -18.67 -14.59 -2.77
C PHE A 378 -19.23 -15.67 -3.68
N GLY A 379 -19.95 -16.66 -3.14
CA GLY A 379 -20.61 -17.70 -3.90
C GLY A 379 -21.96 -17.31 -4.51
N GLY A 380 -22.51 -16.16 -4.17
CA GLY A 380 -23.85 -15.72 -4.54
C GLY A 380 -23.89 -14.64 -5.62
N ALA A 381 -23.90 -13.39 -5.21
CA ALA A 381 -23.97 -12.24 -6.11
C ALA A 381 -22.60 -11.85 -6.65
N TRP A 382 -22.57 -11.09 -7.74
CA TRP A 382 -21.36 -10.48 -8.25
C TRP A 382 -20.80 -9.44 -7.23
N HIS A 383 -19.49 -9.49 -7.03
CA HIS A 383 -18.73 -8.54 -6.22
C HIS A 383 -17.51 -8.08 -7.00
N PRO A 384 -16.99 -6.87 -6.73
CA PRO A 384 -15.72 -6.43 -7.29
C PRO A 384 -14.60 -7.43 -7.00
N HIS A 385 -13.76 -7.71 -7.99
CA HIS A 385 -12.67 -8.67 -7.84
C HIS A 385 -11.71 -8.29 -6.71
N GLN A 386 -11.46 -6.99 -6.54
CA GLN A 386 -10.65 -6.48 -5.43
C GLN A 386 -11.18 -6.89 -4.06
N LEU A 387 -12.51 -6.87 -3.86
CA LEU A 387 -13.12 -7.28 -2.60
C LEU A 387 -12.80 -8.76 -2.28
N GLN A 388 -12.84 -9.62 -3.31
CA GLN A 388 -12.50 -11.03 -3.16
C GLN A 388 -10.99 -11.23 -2.88
N LEU A 389 -10.12 -10.38 -3.45
CA LEU A 389 -8.69 -10.42 -3.15
C LEU A 389 -8.40 -9.95 -1.72
N LEU A 390 -9.06 -8.88 -1.27
CA LEU A 390 -8.88 -8.33 0.08
C LEU A 390 -9.31 -9.33 1.16
N MET A 391 -10.46 -10.00 0.97
CA MET A 391 -11.09 -10.92 1.92
C MET A 391 -11.11 -12.37 1.40
N ASN A 392 -10.00 -12.86 0.88
CA ASN A 392 -9.93 -14.19 0.26
C ASN A 392 -10.14 -15.32 1.28
N PRO A 393 -11.21 -16.13 1.15
CA PRO A 393 -11.51 -17.22 2.09
C PRO A 393 -10.46 -18.34 2.09
N GLU A 394 -9.71 -18.54 1.00
CA GLU A 394 -8.67 -19.57 0.92
C GLU A 394 -7.44 -19.20 1.77
N ARG A 395 -7.15 -17.91 1.91
CA ARG A 395 -6.10 -17.44 2.83
C ARG A 395 -6.49 -17.72 4.28
N VAL A 396 -7.75 -17.48 4.63
CA VAL A 396 -8.29 -17.81 5.96
C VAL A 396 -8.25 -19.32 6.20
N ALA A 397 -8.61 -20.14 5.21
CA ALA A 397 -8.54 -21.61 5.31
C ALA A 397 -7.12 -22.10 5.58
N LYS A 398 -6.12 -21.51 4.92
CA LYS A 398 -4.72 -21.85 5.14
C LYS A 398 -4.25 -21.50 6.55
N ILE A 399 -4.59 -20.32 7.06
CA ILE A 399 -4.27 -19.92 8.44
C ILE A 399 -4.91 -20.86 9.46
N ILE A 400 -6.16 -21.28 9.24
CA ILE A 400 -6.85 -22.29 10.06
C ILE A 400 -6.07 -23.61 10.07
N GLY A 401 -5.62 -24.08 8.89
CA GLY A 401 -4.83 -25.30 8.76
C GLY A 401 -3.51 -25.22 9.52
N GLU A 402 -2.77 -24.13 9.39
CA GLU A 402 -1.52 -23.88 10.10
C GLU A 402 -1.75 -23.82 11.62
N THR A 403 -2.83 -23.17 12.07
CA THR A 403 -3.17 -23.10 13.50
C THR A 403 -3.52 -24.46 14.09
N ARG A 404 -4.22 -25.31 13.31
CA ARG A 404 -4.51 -26.70 13.72
C ARG A 404 -3.24 -27.54 13.84
N ALA A 405 -2.27 -27.33 12.96
CA ALA A 405 -0.98 -28.02 13.03
C ALA A 405 -0.25 -27.70 14.34
N LEU A 406 -0.26 -26.43 14.79
CA LEU A 406 0.31 -26.04 16.09
C LEU A 406 -0.32 -26.79 17.28
N LEU A 407 -1.63 -27.06 17.24
CA LEU A 407 -2.32 -27.87 18.27
C LEU A 407 -1.83 -29.32 18.26
N ASN A 408 -1.59 -29.89 17.09
CA ASN A 408 -1.24 -31.31 16.96
C ASN A 408 0.25 -31.58 17.29
N GLU A 409 1.15 -30.69 16.92
CA GLU A 409 2.60 -30.83 17.17
C GLU A 409 2.95 -30.78 18.66
N LYS A 410 2.15 -30.10 19.49
CA LYS A 410 2.37 -29.93 20.92
C LYS A 410 1.63 -30.96 21.79
N ARG A 411 0.83 -31.85 21.19
CA ARG A 411 0.26 -32.98 21.94
C ARG A 411 1.37 -34.01 22.21
N PRO A 412 1.63 -34.38 23.49
CA PRO A 412 2.54 -35.46 23.75
C PRO A 412 2.04 -36.72 23.02
N ALA A 413 2.96 -37.41 22.36
CA ALA A 413 2.63 -38.71 21.76
C ALA A 413 2.04 -39.62 22.83
N SER A 414 0.74 -39.93 22.69
CA SER A 414 -0.01 -40.80 23.60
C SER A 414 0.45 -42.24 23.49
#